data_dc7d1a11045ac2c462eca16682385821
#
_entry.id   dc7d1a11045ac2c462eca16682385821
#
_cell.length_a   1.000
_cell.length_b   1.000
_cell.length_c   1.000
_cell.angle_alpha   90.00
_cell.angle_beta   90.00
_cell.angle_gamma   90.00
#
_symmetry.space_group_name_H-M   'P 1'
#
loop_
_entity.id
_entity.type
_entity.pdbx_description
1 polymer ?
#
loop_
_entity_poly.entity_id
_entity_poly.type
_entity_poly.pdbx_seq_one_letter_code
_entity_poly.pdbx_strand_id
1 'polypeptide(L)' 'MTEKEIEVIARGYDKYNGCYIVPFKKKVFGKARTLFNVESHDVVLFTSSKLEDCYRFCDSFSNALTNKKE' A
#
# COMPACT_ATOMS: atom_id res chain seq x y z
N MET A 1 -15.63 3.28 -0.33
CA MET A 1 -14.26 3.79 -0.19
C MET A 1 -14.18 4.82 0.90
N THR A 2 -13.11 4.80 1.65
CA THR A 2 -12.92 5.80 2.69
C THR A 2 -12.37 7.08 2.09
N GLU A 3 -12.48 8.16 2.84
CA GLU A 3 -11.94 9.44 2.38
C GLU A 3 -10.43 9.35 2.14
N LYS A 4 -9.74 8.62 3.00
CA LYS A 4 -8.29 8.48 2.86
C LYS A 4 -7.94 7.73 1.57
N GLU A 5 -8.71 6.73 1.23
CA GLU A 5 -8.47 5.99 0.00
C GLU A 5 -8.67 6.89 -1.22
N ILE A 6 -9.72 7.69 -1.19
CA ILE A 6 -9.97 8.62 -2.29
C ILE A 6 -8.83 9.61 -2.41
N GLU A 7 -8.33 10.11 -1.29
CA GLU A 7 -7.25 11.06 -1.28
C GLU A 7 -5.97 10.46 -1.88
N VAL A 8 -5.65 9.22 -1.49
CA VAL A 8 -4.46 8.56 -1.99
C VAL A 8 -4.56 8.31 -3.49
N ILE A 9 -5.75 7.91 -3.95
CA ILE A 9 -5.96 7.69 -5.37
C ILE A 9 -5.78 9.00 -6.15
N ALA A 10 -6.29 10.10 -5.61
CA ALA A 10 -6.17 11.39 -6.27
C ALA A 10 -4.72 11.86 -6.33
N ARG A 11 -3.93 11.58 -5.28
CA ARG A 11 -2.53 11.96 -5.26
C ARG A 11 -1.66 11.03 -6.09
N GLY A 12 -2.09 9.80 -6.27
CA GLY A 12 -1.31 8.82 -6.99
C GLY A 12 -0.36 8.01 -6.14
N TYR A 13 -0.18 8.36 -4.88
CA TYR A 13 0.66 7.60 -3.96
C TYR A 13 0.49 8.11 -2.54
N ASP A 14 1.02 7.34 -1.59
CA ASP A 14 1.13 7.79 -0.21
C ASP A 14 2.42 7.21 0.33
N LYS A 15 3.10 7.96 1.16
CA LYS A 15 4.35 7.50 1.77
C LYS A 15 4.09 7.28 3.25
N TYR A 16 4.42 6.09 3.74
CA TYR A 16 4.12 5.74 5.11
C TYR A 16 5.19 4.79 5.66
N ASN A 17 5.82 5.19 6.75
CA ASN A 17 6.85 4.38 7.41
C ASN A 17 7.92 3.86 6.45
N GLY A 18 8.36 4.70 5.53
CA GLY A 18 9.43 4.34 4.62
C GLY A 18 8.98 3.53 3.41
N CYS A 19 7.70 3.24 3.31
CA CYS A 19 7.15 2.52 2.17
C CYS A 19 6.28 3.45 1.35
N TYR A 20 6.11 3.13 0.07
CA TYR A 20 5.18 3.85 -0.78
C TYR A 20 3.97 2.97 -1.03
N ILE A 21 2.80 3.57 -0.96
CA ILE A 21 1.55 2.87 -1.26
C ILE A 21 1.03 3.49 -2.55
N VAL A 22 0.92 2.67 -3.59
CA VAL A 22 0.57 3.16 -4.93
C VAL A 22 -0.72 2.50 -5.37
N PRO A 23 -1.78 3.28 -5.62
CA PRO A 23 -3.03 2.71 -6.10
C PRO A 23 -2.93 2.37 -7.58
N PHE A 24 -3.61 1.33 -7.99
CA PHE A 24 -3.69 0.98 -9.40
C PHE A 24 -5.01 0.27 -9.67
N LYS A 25 -5.40 0.25 -10.94
CA LYS A 25 -6.64 -0.42 -11.32
C LYS A 25 -6.33 -1.72 -12.00
N LYS A 26 -7.11 -2.73 -11.67
CA LYS A 26 -6.97 -4.04 -12.27
C LYS A 26 -8.33 -4.56 -12.65
N LYS A 27 -8.45 -5.19 -13.82
CA LYS A 27 -9.69 -5.81 -14.23
C LYS A 27 -9.70 -7.24 -13.76
N VAL A 28 -10.76 -7.61 -13.06
CA VAL A 28 -10.95 -8.98 -12.60
C VAL A 28 -12.34 -9.39 -13.05
N PHE A 29 -12.43 -10.38 -13.89
CA PHE A 29 -13.70 -10.85 -14.45
C PHE A 29 -14.50 -9.71 -15.09
N GLY A 30 -13.79 -8.86 -15.83
CA GLY A 30 -14.45 -7.76 -16.54
C GLY A 30 -14.78 -6.54 -15.70
N LYS A 31 -14.52 -6.58 -14.41
CA LYS A 31 -14.78 -5.43 -13.55
C LYS A 31 -13.49 -4.78 -13.12
N ALA A 32 -13.44 -3.46 -13.20
CA ALA A 32 -12.26 -2.72 -12.75
C ALA A 32 -12.31 -2.57 -11.24
N ARG A 33 -11.21 -2.89 -10.58
CA ARG A 33 -11.08 -2.74 -9.13
C ARG A 33 -9.82 -1.95 -8.84
N THR A 34 -9.88 -1.17 -7.77
CA THR A 34 -8.71 -0.43 -7.32
C THR A 34 -8.02 -1.23 -6.23
N LEU A 35 -6.73 -1.43 -6.43
CA LEU A 35 -5.90 -2.12 -5.45
C LEU A 35 -4.77 -1.19 -5.07
N PHE A 36 -4.09 -1.50 -3.97
CA PHE A 36 -2.99 -0.70 -3.49
C PHE A 36 -1.76 -1.59 -3.33
N ASN A 37 -0.65 -1.17 -3.92
CA ASN A 37 0.63 -1.86 -3.77
C ASN A 37 1.45 -1.16 -2.71
N VAL A 38 2.08 -1.93 -1.83
CA VAL A 38 3.09 -1.39 -0.93
C VAL A 38 4.44 -1.67 -1.57
N GLU A 39 5.21 -0.63 -1.83
CA GLU A 39 6.48 -0.75 -2.55
C GLU A 39 7.63 -0.18 -1.72
N SER A 40 8.79 -0.78 -1.86
CA SER A 40 10.00 -0.27 -1.24
C SER A 40 11.15 -0.64 -2.16
N HIS A 41 11.99 0.35 -2.47
CA HIS A 41 13.15 0.13 -3.35
C HIS A 41 12.74 -0.48 -4.68
N ASP A 42 11.62 0.02 -5.23
CA ASP A 42 11.10 -0.42 -6.54
C ASP A 42 10.64 -1.87 -6.56
N VAL A 43 10.38 -2.44 -5.39
CA VAL A 43 9.87 -3.81 -5.30
C VAL A 43 8.51 -3.77 -4.63
N VAL A 44 7.54 -4.46 -5.20
CA VAL A 44 6.21 -4.56 -4.60
C VAL A 44 6.26 -5.63 -3.52
N LEU A 45 5.95 -5.24 -2.30
CA LEU A 45 6.02 -6.12 -1.15
C LEU A 45 4.67 -6.70 -0.75
N PHE A 46 3.60 -6.00 -1.07
CA PHE A 46 2.28 -6.38 -0.60
C PHE A 46 1.22 -5.68 -1.44
N THR A 47 0.11 -6.33 -1.64
CA THR A 47 -1.01 -5.76 -2.40
C THR A 47 -2.31 -6.07 -1.67
N SER A 48 -3.18 -5.09 -1.57
CA SER A 48 -4.47 -5.28 -0.96
C SER A 48 -5.49 -4.33 -1.58
N SER A 49 -6.76 -4.70 -1.49
CA SER A 49 -7.83 -3.81 -1.93
C SER A 49 -8.19 -2.78 -0.86
N LYS A 50 -7.62 -2.91 0.34
CA LYS A 50 -7.90 -2.00 1.43
C LYS A 50 -6.64 -1.25 1.83
N LEU A 51 -6.73 0.06 1.87
CA LEU A 51 -5.61 0.89 2.26
C LEU A 51 -5.17 0.60 3.70
N GLU A 52 -6.12 0.31 4.55
CA GLU A 52 -5.84 0.00 5.94
C GLU A 52 -4.89 -1.19 6.08
N ASP A 53 -5.08 -2.21 5.27
CA ASP A 53 -4.20 -3.38 5.30
C ASP A 53 -2.79 -3.00 4.90
N CYS A 54 -2.66 -2.06 3.97
CA CYS A 54 -1.35 -1.60 3.52
C CYS A 54 -0.63 -0.88 4.65
N TYR A 55 -1.33 -0.06 5.42
CA TYR A 55 -0.73 0.62 6.55
C TYR A 55 -0.27 -0.38 7.61
N ARG A 56 -1.07 -1.40 7.86
CA ARG A 56 -0.68 -2.43 8.83
C ARG A 56 0.57 -3.16 8.37
N PHE A 57 0.64 -3.45 7.07
CA PHE A 57 1.82 -4.11 6.53
C PHE A 57 3.05 -3.20 6.70
N CYS A 58 2.91 -1.92 6.42
CA CYS A 58 4.01 -1.00 6.56
C CYS A 58 4.50 -0.93 8.00
N ASP A 59 3.57 -0.92 8.95
CA ASP A 59 3.96 -0.91 10.37
C ASP A 59 4.72 -2.17 10.76
N SER A 60 4.25 -3.32 10.31
CA SER A 60 4.91 -4.58 10.62
C SER A 60 6.28 -4.66 9.96
N PHE A 61 6.37 -4.21 8.72
CA PHE A 61 7.62 -4.23 8.00
C PHE A 61 8.65 -3.31 8.66
N SER A 62 8.22 -2.13 9.06
CA SER A 62 9.10 -1.19 9.73
C SER A 62 9.57 -1.73 11.08
N ASN A 63 8.67 -2.34 11.83
CA ASN A 63 9.03 -2.93 13.11
C ASN A 63 10.01 -4.08 12.93
N ALA A 64 9.82 -4.89 11.91
CA ALA A 64 10.72 -5.99 11.65
C ALA A 64 12.12 -5.50 11.33
N LEU A 65 12.21 -4.43 10.54
CA LEU A 65 13.52 -3.85 10.23
C LEU A 65 14.17 -3.29 11.48
N THR A 66 13.39 -2.63 12.32
CA THR A 66 13.93 -2.05 13.54
C THR A 66 14.40 -3.11 14.50
N ASN A 67 13.64 -4.18 14.66
CA ASN A 67 13.99 -5.24 15.59
C ASN A 67 15.11 -6.10 15.10
N LYS A 68 15.47 -5.99 13.82
CA LYS A 68 16.43 -6.85 13.31
C LYS A 68 17.79 -6.55 13.75
N LYS A 69 18.08 -5.49 14.34
CA LYS A 69 19.38 -5.22 14.68
C LYS A 69 19.73 -5.72 15.99
N GLU A 70 19.22 -6.27 16.71
CA GLU A 70 19.73 -6.66 17.90
C GLU A 70 20.85 -7.45 17.91
#